data_937af7a1e25d97892d97c95254afeb29
#
_entry.id   937af7a1e25d97892d97c95254afeb29
#
_cell.length_a   1.000
_cell.length_b   1.000
_cell.length_c   1.000
_cell.angle_alpha   90.00
_cell.angle_beta   90.00
_cell.angle_gamma   90.00
#
_symmetry.space_group_name_H-M   'P 1'
#
loop_
_entity.id
_entity.type
_entity.pdbx_description
1 polymer ?
#
loop_
_entity_poly.entity_id
_entity_poly.type
_entity_poly.pdbx_seq_one_letter_code
_entity_poly.pdbx_strand_id
1 'polypeptide(L)'
;MAIASFQKPDVKIFYNGVDKTDEFHWSNITIEDYEGDLSDRFIATMLWDNARPRMKDEIKVFINGYFLGKFIISAIRVDYKKSFDIEAVSVDFMSDFTKRKNRTFKDKSYKEIIEEIAKENGYKTKIDFKRMDEVNLLEQYDESDMNVCNKIAKDLELSFCVKNGYLIFFDRDDESHRINYFYNADDMISLSYEKKEKEVYQSCEVRWHSTKYARYKVARVGTKEPVLKITSLQKDESTALRLAEARLKSQKNLEINGNFSIIGTPFFAGAFINIKFDDTLTKKFLITKITHTINTNWLTSAEFI
;
A
#
# COMPACT_ATOMS: atom_id res chain seq x y z
N MET A 1 14.23 33.26 -2.80
CA MET A 1 14.17 31.90 -3.38
C MET A 1 15.54 31.28 -3.29
N ALA A 2 15.76 30.34 -2.39
CA ALA A 2 16.97 29.54 -2.41
C ALA A 2 16.78 28.53 -3.52
N ILE A 3 17.58 28.61 -4.58
CA ILE A 3 17.67 27.59 -5.61
C ILE A 3 18.24 26.37 -4.89
N ALA A 4 17.41 25.37 -4.61
CA ALA A 4 17.86 24.09 -4.08
C ALA A 4 18.93 23.58 -5.06
N SER A 5 20.16 23.47 -4.61
CA SER A 5 21.26 22.98 -5.43
C SER A 5 20.91 21.53 -5.80
N PHE A 6 20.73 21.28 -7.08
CA PHE A 6 20.54 19.94 -7.64
C PHE A 6 21.84 19.15 -7.42
N GLN A 7 21.95 18.50 -6.29
CA GLN A 7 23.03 17.54 -6.06
C GLN A 7 22.62 16.20 -6.65
N LYS A 8 23.53 15.57 -7.38
CA LYS A 8 23.34 14.18 -7.84
C LYS A 8 23.05 13.31 -6.62
N PRO A 9 21.94 12.57 -6.59
CA PRO A 9 21.61 11.73 -5.45
C PRO A 9 22.66 10.61 -5.26
N ASP A 10 23.03 10.36 -4.00
CA ASP A 10 23.83 9.20 -3.61
C ASP A 10 22.92 7.97 -3.60
N VAL A 11 23.05 7.12 -4.60
CA VAL A 11 22.26 5.89 -4.74
C VAL A 11 23.13 4.69 -4.37
N LYS A 12 22.67 3.88 -3.40
CA LYS A 12 23.30 2.60 -3.06
C LYS A 12 22.37 1.45 -3.36
N ILE A 13 22.92 0.45 -4.07
CA ILE A 13 22.19 -0.74 -4.51
C ILE A 13 22.86 -1.98 -3.92
N PHE A 14 22.10 -2.73 -3.11
CA PHE A 14 22.53 -4.04 -2.61
C PHE A 14 21.83 -5.13 -3.41
N TYR A 15 22.60 -6.02 -3.97
CA TYR A 15 22.13 -7.17 -4.73
C TYR A 15 22.43 -8.44 -3.94
N ASN A 16 21.38 -9.21 -3.58
CA ASN A 16 21.49 -10.38 -2.69
C ASN A 16 22.30 -10.09 -1.42
N GLY A 17 22.11 -8.90 -0.84
CA GLY A 17 22.79 -8.48 0.39
C GLY A 17 24.21 -7.94 0.22
N VAL A 18 24.79 -7.97 -1.00
CA VAL A 18 26.11 -7.44 -1.31
C VAL A 18 25.99 -6.06 -1.94
N ASP A 19 26.78 -5.10 -1.48
CA ASP A 19 26.86 -3.78 -2.11
C ASP A 19 27.42 -3.91 -3.53
N LYS A 20 26.64 -3.55 -4.51
CA LYS A 20 26.95 -3.60 -5.95
C LYS A 20 26.76 -2.22 -6.60
N THR A 21 26.78 -1.17 -5.82
CA THR A 21 26.56 0.21 -6.29
C THR A 21 27.41 0.57 -7.49
N ASP A 22 28.70 0.30 -7.41
CA ASP A 22 29.67 0.64 -8.47
C ASP A 22 29.57 -0.26 -9.73
N GLU A 23 28.89 -1.40 -9.61
CA GLU A 23 28.69 -2.36 -10.70
C GLU A 23 27.33 -2.14 -11.43
N PHE A 24 26.44 -1.34 -10.85
CA PHE A 24 25.12 -1.02 -11.42
C PHE A 24 25.19 0.28 -12.21
N HIS A 25 25.49 0.18 -13.51
CA HIS A 25 25.48 1.34 -14.42
C HIS A 25 24.08 1.57 -14.95
N TRP A 26 23.34 2.43 -14.31
CA TRP A 26 21.96 2.77 -14.65
C TRP A 26 21.84 4.19 -15.23
N SER A 27 20.81 4.41 -16.03
CA SER A 27 20.44 5.74 -16.55
C SER A 27 19.22 6.34 -15.85
N ASN A 28 18.32 5.49 -15.38
CA ASN A 28 17.12 5.89 -14.66
C ASN A 28 16.71 4.83 -13.65
N ILE A 29 16.24 5.26 -12.48
CA ILE A 29 15.59 4.41 -11.47
C ILE A 29 14.25 5.04 -11.14
N THR A 30 13.21 4.21 -11.10
CA THR A 30 11.88 4.59 -10.63
C THR A 30 11.47 3.64 -9.50
N ILE A 31 11.03 4.20 -8.38
CA ILE A 31 10.49 3.44 -7.25
C ILE A 31 9.08 3.93 -7.00
N GLU A 32 8.13 3.02 -7.05
CA GLU A 32 6.73 3.28 -6.73
C GLU A 32 6.39 2.61 -5.40
N ASP A 33 5.93 3.39 -4.44
CA ASP A 33 5.48 2.98 -3.12
C ASP A 33 3.97 3.24 -3.02
N TYR A 34 3.19 2.22 -2.70
CA TYR A 34 1.72 2.27 -2.66
C TYR A 34 1.19 2.09 -1.24
N GLU A 35 0.15 2.83 -0.90
CA GLU A 35 -0.64 2.58 0.31
C GLU A 35 -1.66 1.46 0.03
N GLY A 36 -1.56 0.34 0.78
CA GLY A 36 -2.55 -0.74 0.70
C GLY A 36 -2.16 -1.90 -0.24
N ASP A 37 -3.13 -2.40 -1.01
CA ASP A 37 -3.10 -3.74 -1.61
C ASP A 37 -2.15 -3.92 -2.81
N LEU A 38 -1.59 -2.84 -3.35
CA LEU A 38 -0.66 -2.90 -4.46
C LEU A 38 0.77 -3.15 -3.97
N SER A 39 1.52 -3.94 -4.73
CA SER A 39 2.95 -4.16 -4.47
C SER A 39 3.77 -2.97 -4.90
N ASP A 40 4.70 -2.57 -4.03
CA ASP A 40 5.70 -1.58 -4.41
C ASP A 40 6.55 -2.10 -5.56
N ARG A 41 7.01 -1.20 -6.43
CA ARG A 41 7.76 -1.53 -7.64
C ARG A 41 9.07 -0.77 -7.68
N PHE A 42 10.08 -1.45 -8.18
CA PHE A 42 11.37 -0.89 -8.56
C PHE A 42 11.58 -1.16 -10.05
N ILE A 43 11.95 -0.13 -10.80
CA ILE A 43 12.29 -0.22 -12.21
C ILE A 43 13.63 0.50 -12.39
N ALA A 44 14.61 -0.17 -13.00
CA ALA A 44 15.89 0.44 -13.35
C ALA A 44 16.23 0.18 -14.81
N THR A 45 16.50 1.25 -15.55
CA THR A 45 17.05 1.16 -16.90
C THR A 45 18.57 1.08 -16.81
N MET A 46 19.09 -0.08 -17.17
CA MET A 46 20.52 -0.42 -17.09
C MET A 46 21.22 -0.22 -18.42
N LEU A 47 22.47 0.22 -18.38
CA LEU A 47 23.31 0.27 -19.58
C LEU A 47 23.63 -1.14 -20.06
N TRP A 48 23.89 -1.27 -21.36
CA TRP A 48 24.05 -2.58 -22.03
C TRP A 48 25.21 -3.43 -21.50
N ASP A 49 26.28 -2.80 -21.04
CA ASP A 49 27.51 -3.43 -20.54
C ASP A 49 27.37 -4.08 -19.16
N ASN A 50 26.26 -3.85 -18.47
CA ASN A 50 26.03 -4.50 -17.17
C ASN A 50 25.86 -6.01 -17.30
N ALA A 51 26.28 -6.72 -16.24
CA ALA A 51 25.92 -8.12 -16.05
C ALA A 51 24.38 -8.25 -15.90
N ARG A 52 23.83 -9.32 -16.48
CA ARG A 52 22.38 -9.58 -16.37
C ARG A 52 22.06 -10.17 -15.01
N PRO A 53 21.18 -9.55 -14.22
CA PRO A 53 20.72 -10.14 -12.98
C PRO A 53 19.84 -11.37 -13.26
N ARG A 54 19.57 -12.15 -12.21
CA ARG A 54 18.69 -13.31 -12.32
C ARG A 54 17.30 -12.99 -11.79
N MET A 55 16.31 -13.67 -12.35
CA MET A 55 14.96 -13.65 -11.79
C MET A 55 14.96 -14.13 -10.35
N LYS A 56 14.15 -13.52 -9.50
CA LYS A 56 14.02 -13.77 -8.05
C LYS A 56 15.17 -13.31 -7.17
N ASP A 57 16.22 -12.71 -7.74
CA ASP A 57 17.25 -12.07 -6.91
C ASP A 57 16.71 -10.83 -6.19
N GLU A 58 17.30 -10.55 -5.03
CA GLU A 58 16.89 -9.45 -4.14
C GLU A 58 17.64 -8.16 -4.47
N ILE A 59 16.91 -7.05 -4.53
CA ILE A 59 17.48 -5.70 -4.64
C ILE A 59 17.02 -4.88 -3.44
N LYS A 60 17.96 -4.20 -2.75
CA LYS A 60 17.67 -3.15 -1.77
C LYS A 60 18.23 -1.83 -2.27
N VAL A 61 17.46 -0.76 -2.10
CA VAL A 61 17.81 0.56 -2.62
C VAL A 61 17.82 1.58 -1.48
N PHE A 62 18.91 2.34 -1.43
CA PHE A 62 19.06 3.50 -0.56
C PHE A 62 19.36 4.73 -1.41
N ILE A 63 18.77 5.87 -1.07
CA ILE A 63 19.04 7.15 -1.72
C ILE A 63 19.33 8.19 -0.65
N ASN A 64 20.49 8.85 -0.73
CA ASN A 64 20.97 9.80 0.28
C ASN A 64 20.91 9.21 1.71
N GLY A 65 21.18 7.91 1.85
CA GLY A 65 21.12 7.18 3.12
C GLY A 65 19.72 6.72 3.54
N TYR A 66 18.65 7.12 2.87
CA TYR A 66 17.29 6.67 3.15
C TYR A 66 17.00 5.34 2.48
N PHE A 67 16.52 4.36 3.25
CA PHE A 67 16.10 3.06 2.71
C PHE A 67 14.73 3.21 2.03
N LEU A 68 14.68 2.99 0.71
CA LEU A 68 13.46 3.15 -0.09
C LEU A 68 12.76 1.84 -0.41
N GLY A 69 13.38 0.71 -0.16
CA GLY A 69 12.68 -0.57 -0.30
C GLY A 69 13.57 -1.76 -0.59
N LYS A 70 12.93 -2.93 -0.42
CA LYS A 70 13.44 -4.25 -0.75
C LYS A 70 12.52 -4.87 -1.80
N PHE A 71 13.09 -5.32 -2.90
CA PHE A 71 12.37 -5.81 -4.06
C PHE A 71 12.95 -7.12 -4.57
N ILE A 72 12.13 -7.93 -5.21
CA ILE A 72 12.48 -9.20 -5.85
C ILE A 72 12.30 -9.05 -7.36
N ILE A 73 13.33 -9.38 -8.13
CA ILE A 73 13.32 -9.24 -9.59
C ILE A 73 12.24 -10.14 -10.18
N SER A 74 11.28 -9.53 -10.86
CA SER A 74 10.11 -10.17 -11.47
C SER A 74 10.14 -10.18 -13.00
N ALA A 75 10.84 -9.22 -13.63
CA ALA A 75 10.99 -9.17 -15.07
C ALA A 75 12.31 -8.51 -15.49
N ILE A 76 12.84 -8.92 -16.65
CA ILE A 76 13.95 -8.27 -17.34
C ILE A 76 13.51 -8.06 -18.78
N ARG A 77 13.43 -6.80 -19.20
CA ARG A 77 13.10 -6.42 -20.56
C ARG A 77 14.36 -5.95 -21.28
N VAL A 78 14.66 -6.52 -22.43
CA VAL A 78 15.93 -6.28 -23.15
C VAL A 78 15.67 -5.54 -24.46
N ASP A 79 16.30 -4.38 -24.62
CA ASP A 79 16.48 -3.70 -25.92
C ASP A 79 17.90 -4.00 -26.42
N TYR A 80 17.99 -4.94 -27.36
CA TYR A 80 19.25 -5.58 -27.76
C TYR A 80 20.30 -4.56 -28.19
N LYS A 81 21.50 -4.65 -27.59
CA LYS A 81 22.67 -3.76 -27.76
C LYS A 81 22.44 -2.28 -27.35
N LYS A 82 21.35 -1.95 -26.67
CA LYS A 82 21.11 -0.59 -26.18
C LYS A 82 21.04 -0.52 -24.67
N SER A 83 20.07 -1.20 -24.07
CA SER A 83 19.81 -1.18 -22.65
C SER A 83 19.00 -2.40 -22.21
N PHE A 84 18.75 -2.53 -20.93
CA PHE A 84 17.73 -3.43 -20.42
C PHE A 84 17.10 -2.84 -19.17
N ASP A 85 15.81 -3.12 -18.97
CA ASP A 85 15.10 -2.74 -17.76
C ASP A 85 15.04 -3.94 -16.81
N ILE A 86 15.33 -3.66 -15.54
CA ILE A 86 15.05 -4.56 -14.43
C ILE A 86 13.75 -4.08 -13.81
N GLU A 87 12.75 -4.96 -13.71
CA GLU A 87 11.54 -4.72 -12.94
C GLU A 87 11.52 -5.65 -11.74
N ALA A 88 11.34 -5.09 -10.53
CA ALA A 88 11.28 -5.83 -9.29
C ALA A 88 10.11 -5.35 -8.44
N VAL A 89 9.56 -6.21 -7.60
CA VAL A 89 8.37 -5.95 -6.80
C VAL A 89 8.58 -6.35 -5.33
N SER A 90 7.83 -5.75 -4.42
CA SER A 90 7.95 -6.05 -2.98
C SER A 90 7.44 -7.44 -2.60
N VAL A 91 6.65 -8.09 -3.45
CA VAL A 91 6.11 -9.44 -3.28
C VAL A 91 6.66 -10.37 -4.33
N ASP A 92 7.20 -11.52 -3.93
CA ASP A 92 7.54 -12.58 -4.88
C ASP A 92 6.26 -13.32 -5.34
N PHE A 93 5.69 -12.87 -6.46
CA PHE A 93 4.52 -13.50 -7.08
C PHE A 93 4.78 -14.93 -7.60
N MET A 94 6.03 -15.38 -7.64
CA MET A 94 6.40 -16.75 -8.01
C MET A 94 6.64 -17.64 -6.79
N SER A 95 6.45 -17.12 -5.58
CA SER A 95 6.59 -17.86 -4.33
C SER A 95 5.36 -18.71 -3.99
N ASP A 96 5.50 -19.55 -2.98
CA ASP A 96 4.39 -20.35 -2.46
C ASP A 96 3.28 -19.51 -1.82
N PHE A 97 3.56 -18.24 -1.51
CA PHE A 97 2.61 -17.27 -0.96
C PHE A 97 1.44 -16.98 -1.92
N THR A 98 1.67 -17.04 -3.22
CA THR A 98 0.65 -16.81 -4.25
C THR A 98 0.08 -18.09 -4.84
N LYS A 99 0.62 -19.26 -4.50
CA LYS A 99 0.09 -20.56 -4.95
C LYS A 99 -1.18 -20.92 -4.20
N ARG A 100 -2.10 -21.55 -4.91
CA ARG A 100 -3.35 -22.04 -4.32
C ARG A 100 -3.10 -23.25 -3.44
N LYS A 101 -3.72 -23.26 -2.27
CA LYS A 101 -3.63 -24.32 -1.25
C LYS A 101 -5.02 -24.74 -0.78
N ASN A 102 -5.10 -25.94 -0.21
CA ASN A 102 -6.30 -26.44 0.45
C ASN A 102 -5.91 -26.85 1.87
N ARG A 103 -6.41 -26.11 2.88
CA ARG A 103 -6.19 -26.41 4.30
C ARG A 103 -7.26 -25.74 5.16
N THR A 104 -7.37 -26.19 6.40
CA THR A 104 -8.27 -25.64 7.40
C THR A 104 -7.48 -25.19 8.62
N PHE A 105 -7.65 -23.94 9.00
CA PHE A 105 -7.14 -23.41 10.26
C PHE A 105 -8.25 -23.53 11.30
N LYS A 106 -8.08 -24.47 12.23
CA LYS A 106 -9.05 -24.76 13.28
C LYS A 106 -8.52 -24.31 14.62
N ASP A 107 -9.37 -23.69 15.43
CA ASP A 107 -9.08 -23.25 16.80
C ASP A 107 -7.83 -22.34 16.87
N LYS A 108 -7.60 -21.51 15.84
CA LYS A 108 -6.51 -20.55 15.75
C LYS A 108 -7.05 -19.13 15.68
N SER A 109 -6.37 -18.21 16.32
CA SER A 109 -6.62 -16.78 16.17
C SER A 109 -6.16 -16.30 14.78
N TYR A 110 -6.70 -15.19 14.31
CA TYR A 110 -6.23 -14.57 13.07
C TYR A 110 -4.72 -14.27 13.11
N LYS A 111 -4.21 -13.86 14.26
CA LYS A 111 -2.79 -13.62 14.47
C LYS A 111 -1.96 -14.87 14.25
N GLU A 112 -2.34 -15.99 14.87
CA GLU A 112 -1.65 -17.28 14.71
C GLU A 112 -1.67 -17.76 13.27
N ILE A 113 -2.80 -17.60 12.55
CA ILE A 113 -2.91 -17.93 11.14
C ILE A 113 -1.93 -17.10 10.29
N ILE A 114 -1.89 -15.79 10.52
CA ILE A 114 -1.00 -14.89 9.77
C ILE A 114 0.47 -15.19 10.08
N GLU A 115 0.82 -15.44 11.36
CA GLU A 115 2.19 -15.80 11.76
C GLU A 115 2.65 -17.12 11.14
N GLU A 116 1.75 -18.12 11.06
CA GLU A 116 2.02 -19.41 10.38
C GLU A 116 2.27 -19.18 8.88
N ILE A 117 1.37 -18.45 8.21
CA ILE A 117 1.53 -18.10 6.80
C ILE A 117 2.84 -17.34 6.56
N ALA A 118 3.15 -16.37 7.39
CA ALA A 118 4.37 -15.58 7.30
C ALA A 118 5.62 -16.47 7.43
N LYS A 119 5.65 -17.35 8.42
CA LYS A 119 6.76 -18.28 8.67
C LYS A 119 6.98 -19.23 7.50
N GLU A 120 5.90 -19.81 6.95
CA GLU A 120 5.98 -20.70 5.78
C GLU A 120 6.57 -20.02 4.54
N ASN A 121 6.30 -18.74 4.38
CA ASN A 121 6.71 -17.97 3.20
C ASN A 121 7.93 -17.06 3.44
N GLY A 122 8.60 -17.17 4.60
CA GLY A 122 9.80 -16.41 4.91
C GLY A 122 9.58 -14.94 5.20
N TYR A 123 8.35 -14.54 5.54
CA TYR A 123 8.00 -13.19 5.93
C TYR A 123 8.02 -13.03 7.47
N LYS A 124 8.17 -11.79 7.92
CA LYS A 124 7.89 -11.36 9.28
C LYS A 124 6.50 -10.73 9.33
N THR A 125 5.95 -10.57 10.53
CA THR A 125 4.64 -9.93 10.71
C THR A 125 4.77 -8.59 11.41
N LYS A 126 3.95 -7.62 11.01
CA LYS A 126 3.68 -6.40 11.75
C LYS A 126 2.17 -6.26 11.85
N ILE A 127 1.66 -6.58 13.04
CA ILE A 127 0.23 -6.65 13.33
C ILE A 127 -0.01 -5.75 14.53
N ASP A 128 -0.80 -4.71 14.33
CA ASP A 128 -1.14 -3.76 15.38
C ASP A 128 -2.67 -3.60 15.43
N PHE A 129 -3.35 -4.66 15.94
CA PHE A 129 -4.80 -4.64 16.05
C PHE A 129 -5.32 -5.65 17.08
N LYS A 130 -6.15 -5.18 18.02
CA LYS A 130 -6.63 -5.97 19.16
C LYS A 130 -7.50 -7.18 18.80
N ARG A 131 -8.25 -7.10 17.69
CA ARG A 131 -9.17 -8.18 17.25
C ARG A 131 -8.47 -9.36 16.56
N MET A 132 -7.17 -9.27 16.34
CA MET A 132 -6.38 -10.37 15.78
C MET A 132 -6.35 -11.63 16.67
N ASP A 133 -6.70 -11.49 17.96
CA ASP A 133 -6.77 -12.61 18.90
C ASP A 133 -8.11 -13.39 18.86
N GLU A 134 -9.08 -12.97 18.02
CA GLU A 134 -10.33 -13.72 17.84
C GLU A 134 -10.04 -15.10 17.25
N VAL A 135 -10.52 -16.15 17.93
CA VAL A 135 -10.37 -17.54 17.49
C VAL A 135 -11.46 -17.88 16.47
N ASN A 136 -11.06 -18.46 15.35
CA ASN A 136 -11.94 -18.74 14.23
C ASN A 136 -11.69 -20.12 13.61
N LEU A 137 -12.67 -20.61 12.87
CA LEU A 137 -12.50 -21.64 11.86
C LEU A 137 -12.38 -20.94 10.50
N LEU A 138 -11.21 -21.03 9.87
CA LEU A 138 -10.97 -20.45 8.56
C LEU A 138 -10.57 -21.56 7.57
N GLU A 139 -11.33 -21.68 6.52
CA GLU A 139 -11.05 -22.60 5.43
C GLU A 139 -10.37 -21.86 4.28
N GLN A 140 -9.24 -22.39 3.85
CA GLN A 140 -8.54 -22.03 2.63
C GLN A 140 -8.82 -23.12 1.61
N TYR A 141 -9.67 -22.81 0.63
CA TYR A 141 -10.04 -23.74 -0.44
C TYR A 141 -9.75 -23.14 -1.79
N ASP A 142 -8.81 -23.74 -2.53
CA ASP A 142 -8.32 -23.26 -3.83
C ASP A 142 -7.93 -21.76 -3.80
N GLU A 143 -7.41 -21.30 -2.66
CA GLU A 143 -6.99 -19.92 -2.41
C GLU A 143 -5.49 -19.87 -2.10
N SER A 144 -4.85 -18.75 -2.44
CA SER A 144 -3.46 -18.46 -2.05
C SER A 144 -3.40 -17.93 -0.61
N ASP A 145 -2.23 -18.04 0.02
CA ASP A 145 -1.97 -17.45 1.33
C ASP A 145 -2.15 -15.93 1.31
N MET A 146 -1.79 -15.28 0.21
CA MET A 146 -2.03 -13.86 -0.01
C MET A 146 -3.54 -13.52 0.03
N ASN A 147 -4.38 -14.35 -0.62
CA ASN A 147 -5.83 -14.16 -0.58
C ASN A 147 -6.40 -14.38 0.82
N VAL A 148 -5.87 -15.35 1.58
CA VAL A 148 -6.26 -15.56 2.98
C VAL A 148 -5.93 -14.33 3.82
N CYS A 149 -4.74 -13.75 3.66
CA CYS A 149 -4.37 -12.50 4.35
C CYS A 149 -5.30 -11.35 3.99
N ASN A 150 -5.62 -11.18 2.71
CA ASN A 150 -6.58 -10.16 2.24
C ASN A 150 -7.99 -10.39 2.81
N LYS A 151 -8.44 -11.64 2.89
CA LYS A 151 -9.74 -12.01 3.47
C LYS A 151 -9.80 -11.65 4.96
N ILE A 152 -8.77 -12.00 5.73
CA ILE A 152 -8.66 -11.64 7.15
C ILE A 152 -8.67 -10.12 7.33
N ALA A 153 -7.87 -9.39 6.54
CA ALA A 153 -7.84 -7.94 6.59
C ALA A 153 -9.23 -7.34 6.33
N LYS A 154 -9.91 -7.83 5.30
CA LYS A 154 -11.25 -7.39 4.93
C LYS A 154 -12.29 -7.71 6.01
N ASP A 155 -12.23 -8.88 6.64
CA ASP A 155 -13.15 -9.29 7.71
C ASP A 155 -12.97 -8.44 8.97
N LEU A 156 -11.74 -7.96 9.22
CA LEU A 156 -11.40 -7.09 10.33
C LEU A 156 -11.41 -5.59 9.98
N GLU A 157 -11.74 -5.23 8.74
CA GLU A 157 -11.74 -3.84 8.24
C GLU A 157 -10.35 -3.18 8.30
N LEU A 158 -9.30 -4.00 8.13
CA LEU A 158 -7.92 -3.55 8.09
C LEU A 158 -7.42 -3.40 6.65
N SER A 159 -6.32 -2.70 6.49
CA SER A 159 -5.49 -2.75 5.30
C SER A 159 -4.40 -3.79 5.49
N PHE A 160 -4.07 -4.47 4.40
CA PHE A 160 -2.99 -5.44 4.32
C PHE A 160 -2.03 -5.05 3.21
N CYS A 161 -0.73 -5.10 3.48
CA CYS A 161 0.29 -4.96 2.44
C CYS A 161 1.53 -5.81 2.77
N VAL A 162 2.33 -6.05 1.74
CA VAL A 162 3.62 -6.74 1.87
C VAL A 162 4.72 -5.75 1.52
N LYS A 163 5.52 -5.36 2.53
CA LYS A 163 6.62 -4.40 2.36
C LYS A 163 7.87 -4.87 3.10
N ASN A 164 9.01 -4.78 2.43
CA ASN A 164 10.33 -5.03 3.04
C ASN A 164 10.47 -6.39 3.72
N GLY A 165 9.74 -7.42 3.26
CA GLY A 165 9.72 -8.76 3.86
C GLY A 165 8.81 -8.88 5.08
N TYR A 166 7.87 -7.96 5.27
CA TYR A 166 6.85 -8.02 6.30
C TYR A 166 5.46 -8.16 5.70
N LEU A 167 4.61 -8.97 6.33
CA LEU A 167 3.16 -8.91 6.20
C LEU A 167 2.65 -7.87 7.20
N ILE A 168 2.08 -6.79 6.72
CA ILE A 168 1.68 -5.65 7.55
C ILE A 168 0.15 -5.54 7.52
N PHE A 169 -0.45 -5.56 8.71
CA PHE A 169 -1.88 -5.32 8.91
C PHE A 169 -2.04 -4.08 9.77
N PHE A 170 -2.82 -3.13 9.32
CA PHE A 170 -3.00 -1.86 10.03
C PHE A 170 -4.42 -1.31 9.84
N ASP A 171 -4.88 -0.57 10.85
CA ASP A 171 -6.12 0.20 10.76
C ASP A 171 -5.86 1.49 9.97
N ARG A 172 -6.58 1.69 8.87
CA ARG A 172 -6.49 2.93 8.09
C ARG A 172 -6.89 4.17 8.87
N ASP A 173 -7.76 4.01 9.84
CA ASP A 173 -8.29 5.10 10.65
C ASP A 173 -7.40 5.43 11.86
N ASP A 174 -6.47 4.54 12.20
CA ASP A 174 -5.49 4.82 13.27
C ASP A 174 -4.35 5.70 12.74
N GLU A 175 -4.43 6.97 13.11
CA GLU A 175 -3.43 7.97 12.76
C GLU A 175 -2.20 7.96 13.68
N SER A 176 -2.27 7.26 14.83
CA SER A 176 -1.27 7.33 15.90
C SER A 176 0.13 6.86 15.49
N HIS A 177 0.19 5.94 14.51
CA HIS A 177 1.42 5.33 14.02
C HIS A 177 1.85 5.85 12.64
N ARG A 178 1.12 6.80 12.06
CA ARG A 178 1.43 7.35 10.73
C ARG A 178 2.38 8.55 10.83
N ILE A 179 3.31 8.62 9.90
CA ILE A 179 4.19 9.77 9.73
C ILE A 179 3.35 10.96 9.25
N ASN A 180 3.61 12.15 9.82
CA ASN A 180 3.00 13.40 9.40
C ASN A 180 4.07 14.32 8.82
N TYR A 181 3.94 14.66 7.56
CA TYR A 181 4.77 15.65 6.87
C TYR A 181 4.08 17.01 6.90
N PHE A 182 4.89 18.08 6.87
CA PHE A 182 4.42 19.47 6.81
C PHE A 182 5.18 20.21 5.72
N TYR A 183 4.45 20.76 4.76
CA TYR A 183 5.02 21.47 3.62
C TYR A 183 4.18 22.68 3.25
N ASN A 184 4.86 23.74 2.74
CA ASN A 184 4.16 24.85 2.11
C ASN A 184 3.93 24.51 0.63
N ALA A 185 2.79 24.93 0.09
CA ALA A 185 2.49 24.75 -1.33
C ALA A 185 3.53 25.42 -2.23
N ASP A 186 4.07 26.56 -1.81
CA ASP A 186 5.08 27.34 -2.53
C ASP A 186 6.46 26.65 -2.61
N ASP A 187 6.74 25.67 -1.73
CA ASP A 187 7.99 24.88 -1.74
C ASP A 187 7.90 23.67 -2.69
N MET A 188 6.74 23.42 -3.29
CA MET A 188 6.51 22.34 -4.23
C MET A 188 6.81 22.78 -5.67
N ILE A 189 7.36 21.86 -6.48
CA ILE A 189 7.56 22.10 -7.92
C ILE A 189 6.22 22.21 -8.62
N SER A 190 5.29 21.33 -8.24
CA SER A 190 3.92 21.33 -8.73
C SER A 190 2.97 20.84 -7.66
N LEU A 191 1.78 21.38 -7.64
CA LEU A 191 0.67 20.93 -6.80
C LEU A 191 -0.61 21.09 -7.62
N SER A 192 -1.34 20.00 -7.79
CA SER A 192 -2.63 19.96 -8.47
C SER A 192 -3.60 19.13 -7.67
N TYR A 193 -4.82 19.61 -7.50
CA TYR A 193 -5.88 18.84 -6.87
C TYR A 193 -7.23 19.13 -7.51
N GLU A 194 -8.08 18.12 -7.50
CA GLU A 194 -9.45 18.19 -7.97
C GLU A 194 -10.40 17.96 -6.81
N LYS A 195 -11.38 18.83 -6.69
CA LYS A 195 -12.52 18.61 -5.80
C LYS A 195 -13.69 18.17 -6.66
N LYS A 196 -14.10 16.91 -6.53
CA LYS A 196 -15.30 16.39 -7.17
C LYS A 196 -16.47 16.50 -6.21
N GLU A 197 -17.49 17.26 -6.60
CA GLU A 197 -18.81 17.10 -6.02
C GLU A 197 -19.42 15.77 -6.54
N LYS A 198 -19.03 14.66 -5.94
CA LYS A 198 -19.78 13.42 -6.12
C LYS A 198 -21.00 13.48 -5.21
N GLU A 199 -22.13 12.91 -5.68
CA GLU A 199 -23.23 12.55 -4.80
C GLU A 199 -22.65 11.60 -3.73
N VAL A 200 -22.26 12.19 -2.60
CA VAL A 200 -21.75 11.44 -1.46
C VAL A 200 -22.93 10.79 -0.82
N TYR A 201 -22.97 9.48 -0.75
CA TYR A 201 -24.00 8.77 -0.02
C TYR A 201 -24.08 9.26 1.42
N GLN A 202 -25.28 9.66 1.84
CA GLN A 202 -25.55 10.22 3.17
C GLN A 202 -25.98 9.13 4.16
N SER A 203 -26.26 7.93 3.66
CA SER A 203 -26.57 6.76 4.46
C SER A 203 -26.14 5.47 3.74
N CYS A 204 -26.00 4.38 4.49
CA CYS A 204 -25.67 3.08 3.97
C CYS A 204 -26.60 2.01 4.54
N GLU A 205 -27.07 1.10 3.68
CA GLU A 205 -27.91 -0.04 4.03
C GLU A 205 -27.18 -1.35 3.71
N VAL A 206 -27.14 -2.24 4.71
CA VAL A 206 -26.53 -3.58 4.59
C VAL A 206 -27.53 -4.64 5.02
N ARG A 207 -27.63 -5.72 4.24
CA ARG A 207 -28.52 -6.85 4.58
C ARG A 207 -27.82 -7.82 5.55
N TRP A 208 -28.57 -8.36 6.49
CA TRP A 208 -28.11 -9.40 7.39
C TRP A 208 -29.19 -10.46 7.65
N HIS A 209 -28.80 -11.66 8.08
CA HIS A 209 -29.72 -12.74 8.40
C HIS A 209 -29.99 -12.81 9.90
N SER A 210 -31.24 -12.63 10.28
CA SER A 210 -31.66 -12.78 11.67
C SER A 210 -32.06 -14.24 11.94
N THR A 211 -31.24 -14.96 12.68
CA THR A 211 -31.54 -16.34 13.10
C THR A 211 -32.77 -16.41 13.98
N LYS A 212 -32.97 -15.41 14.86
CA LYS A 212 -34.13 -15.31 15.77
C LYS A 212 -35.47 -15.26 15.04
N TYR A 213 -35.52 -14.63 13.87
CA TYR A 213 -36.76 -14.42 13.11
C TYR A 213 -36.77 -15.18 11.78
N ALA A 214 -35.72 -15.95 11.47
CA ALA A 214 -35.55 -16.69 10.22
C ALA A 214 -35.83 -15.84 8.96
N ARG A 215 -35.42 -14.57 8.98
CA ARG A 215 -35.65 -13.62 7.89
C ARG A 215 -34.50 -12.63 7.71
N TYR A 216 -34.42 -12.08 6.53
CA TYR A 216 -33.48 -10.99 6.24
C TYR A 216 -33.96 -9.67 6.84
N LYS A 217 -33.04 -8.94 7.40
CA LYS A 217 -33.21 -7.58 7.90
C LYS A 217 -32.21 -6.65 7.26
N VAL A 218 -32.42 -5.36 7.39
CA VAL A 218 -31.52 -4.31 6.91
C VAL A 218 -31.02 -3.53 8.13
N ALA A 219 -29.72 -3.39 8.21
CA ALA A 219 -29.07 -2.44 9.10
C ALA A 219 -28.78 -1.17 8.29
N ARG A 220 -29.09 0.01 8.86
CA ARG A 220 -28.90 1.30 8.21
C ARG A 220 -28.12 2.24 9.11
N VAL A 221 -27.13 2.92 8.51
CA VAL A 221 -26.37 4.02 9.12
C VAL A 221 -26.65 5.29 8.32
N GLY A 222 -26.92 6.39 9.02
CA GLY A 222 -27.38 7.62 8.40
C GLY A 222 -28.90 7.62 8.10
N THR A 223 -29.45 8.82 7.87
CA THR A 223 -30.92 9.00 7.68
C THR A 223 -31.26 9.72 6.39
N LYS A 224 -30.29 10.32 5.71
CA LYS A 224 -30.49 11.14 4.52
C LYS A 224 -30.22 10.36 3.23
N GLU A 225 -30.80 10.81 2.14
CA GLU A 225 -30.48 10.37 0.77
C GLU A 225 -29.25 11.14 0.22
N PRO A 226 -28.50 10.53 -0.74
CA PRO A 226 -28.71 9.21 -1.31
C PRO A 226 -28.20 8.06 -0.40
N VAL A 227 -28.75 6.85 -0.58
CA VAL A 227 -28.44 5.64 0.19
C VAL A 227 -27.55 4.69 -0.60
N LEU A 228 -26.41 4.32 -0.05
CA LEU A 228 -25.57 3.22 -0.55
C LEU A 228 -26.18 1.88 -0.11
N LYS A 229 -26.55 1.01 -1.06
CA LYS A 229 -27.09 -0.31 -0.76
C LYS A 229 -26.06 -1.40 -1.01
N ILE A 230 -25.68 -2.12 0.05
CA ILE A 230 -24.75 -3.25 -0.02
C ILE A 230 -25.57 -4.54 -0.03
N THR A 231 -25.40 -5.31 -1.10
CA THR A 231 -26.15 -6.55 -1.33
C THR A 231 -25.54 -7.77 -0.64
N SER A 232 -24.27 -7.70 -0.22
CA SER A 232 -23.63 -8.80 0.51
C SER A 232 -24.31 -9.05 1.85
N LEU A 233 -24.69 -10.31 2.08
CA LEU A 233 -25.38 -10.73 3.29
C LEU A 233 -24.39 -10.85 4.45
N GLN A 234 -24.69 -10.23 5.58
CA GLN A 234 -23.89 -10.35 6.80
C GLN A 234 -24.52 -11.35 7.78
N LYS A 235 -23.70 -11.93 8.65
CA LYS A 235 -24.12 -12.96 9.62
C LYS A 235 -25.04 -12.43 10.72
N ASP A 236 -24.85 -11.17 11.12
CA ASP A 236 -25.57 -10.52 12.20
C ASP A 236 -25.68 -9.00 12.01
N GLU A 237 -26.47 -8.36 12.88
CA GLU A 237 -26.74 -6.93 12.83
C GLU A 237 -25.51 -6.07 13.13
N SER A 238 -24.68 -6.50 14.09
CA SER A 238 -23.50 -5.74 14.50
C SER A 238 -22.45 -5.67 13.38
N THR A 239 -22.26 -6.78 12.68
CA THR A 239 -21.37 -6.86 11.50
C THR A 239 -21.91 -6.01 10.34
N ALA A 240 -23.25 -6.03 10.14
CA ALA A 240 -23.88 -5.22 9.10
C ALA A 240 -23.79 -3.72 9.37
N LEU A 241 -24.01 -3.29 10.63
CA LEU A 241 -23.85 -1.88 11.03
C LEU A 241 -22.41 -1.41 10.85
N ARG A 242 -21.46 -2.18 11.31
CA ARG A 242 -20.03 -1.86 11.18
C ARG A 242 -19.61 -1.72 9.72
N LEU A 243 -20.03 -2.65 8.86
CA LEU A 243 -19.76 -2.56 7.42
C LEU A 243 -20.40 -1.32 6.81
N ALA A 244 -21.64 -0.97 7.24
CA ALA A 244 -22.31 0.22 6.77
C ALA A 244 -21.58 1.51 7.18
N GLU A 245 -21.07 1.58 8.41
CA GLU A 245 -20.28 2.71 8.92
C GLU A 245 -18.96 2.85 8.15
N ALA A 246 -18.22 1.76 7.98
CA ALA A 246 -16.95 1.76 7.25
C ALA A 246 -17.14 2.19 5.79
N ARG A 247 -18.18 1.68 5.12
CA ARG A 247 -18.49 2.04 3.73
C ARG A 247 -18.92 3.49 3.57
N LEU A 248 -19.71 4.00 4.51
CA LEU A 248 -20.14 5.39 4.50
C LEU A 248 -18.95 6.33 4.76
N LYS A 249 -18.05 5.94 5.68
CA LYS A 249 -16.83 6.69 5.99
C LYS A 249 -15.88 6.72 4.79
N SER A 250 -15.66 5.58 4.14
CA SER A 250 -14.80 5.50 2.96
C SER A 250 -15.29 6.37 1.78
N GLN A 251 -16.61 6.59 1.66
CA GLN A 251 -17.15 7.46 0.61
C GLN A 251 -16.89 8.95 0.87
N LYS A 252 -16.83 9.36 2.14
CA LYS A 252 -16.55 10.77 2.50
C LYS A 252 -15.10 11.18 2.23
N ASN A 253 -14.18 10.22 2.19
CA ASN A 253 -12.77 10.48 1.95
C ASN A 253 -12.41 10.70 0.46
N LEU A 254 -13.38 10.57 -0.45
CA LEU A 254 -13.17 10.74 -1.90
C LEU A 254 -13.44 12.18 -2.41
N GLU A 255 -13.54 13.17 -1.53
CA GLU A 255 -13.90 14.53 -1.93
C GLU A 255 -12.77 15.33 -2.59
N ILE A 256 -11.53 15.01 -2.28
CA ILE A 256 -10.36 15.72 -2.85
C ILE A 256 -9.31 14.68 -3.20
N ASN A 257 -8.87 14.68 -4.45
CA ASN A 257 -7.70 13.94 -4.88
C ASN A 257 -6.75 14.87 -5.62
N GLY A 258 -5.48 14.57 -5.55
CA GLY A 258 -4.48 15.42 -6.19
C GLY A 258 -3.11 14.78 -6.25
N ASN A 259 -2.19 15.55 -6.79
CA ASN A 259 -0.78 15.18 -6.86
C ASN A 259 0.10 16.38 -6.61
N PHE A 260 1.31 16.12 -6.14
CA PHE A 260 2.35 17.11 -6.04
C PHE A 260 3.71 16.51 -6.43
N SER A 261 4.65 17.38 -6.74
CA SER A 261 6.05 17.02 -6.97
C SER A 261 6.99 17.91 -6.17
N ILE A 262 8.05 17.32 -5.64
CA ILE A 262 9.08 18.00 -4.84
C ILE A 262 10.45 17.40 -5.13
N ILE A 263 11.52 18.17 -4.90
CA ILE A 263 12.88 17.70 -5.07
C ILE A 263 13.27 16.78 -3.91
N GLY A 264 13.78 15.59 -4.23
CA GLY A 264 14.60 14.73 -3.39
C GLY A 264 14.16 14.51 -1.95
N THR A 265 12.89 14.16 -1.74
CA THR A 265 12.35 13.98 -0.39
C THR A 265 11.90 12.53 -0.19
N PRO A 266 12.33 11.85 0.89
CA PRO A 266 11.99 10.46 1.17
C PRO A 266 10.60 10.34 1.81
N PHE A 267 9.56 10.62 1.04
CA PHE A 267 8.18 10.34 1.43
C PHE A 267 7.85 8.86 1.32
N PHE A 268 6.84 8.44 2.09
CA PHE A 268 6.30 7.09 2.04
C PHE A 268 4.78 7.14 1.88
N ALA A 269 4.25 6.22 1.08
CA ALA A 269 2.82 6.03 0.96
C ALA A 269 2.21 5.53 2.28
N GLY A 270 0.98 5.95 2.58
CA GLY A 270 0.32 5.72 3.85
C GLY A 270 0.65 6.75 4.93
N ALA A 271 1.55 7.69 4.68
CA ALA A 271 1.78 8.85 5.56
C ALA A 271 0.74 9.95 5.30
N PHE A 272 0.61 10.87 6.25
CA PHE A 272 -0.14 12.10 6.04
C PHE A 272 0.78 13.24 5.61
N ILE A 273 0.26 14.12 4.79
CA ILE A 273 0.88 15.40 4.48
C ILE A 273 -0.06 16.56 4.83
N ASN A 274 0.45 17.51 5.58
CA ASN A 274 -0.22 18.77 5.89
C ASN A 274 0.34 19.84 4.95
N ILE A 275 -0.47 20.27 3.99
CA ILE A 275 -0.08 21.28 3.01
C ILE A 275 -0.63 22.63 3.47
N LYS A 276 0.28 23.58 3.74
CA LYS A 276 -0.04 24.96 4.01
C LYS A 276 -0.16 25.70 2.67
N PHE A 277 -1.38 26.12 2.31
CA PHE A 277 -1.66 26.87 1.08
C PHE A 277 -1.42 28.37 1.27
N ASP A 278 -1.77 28.90 2.45
CA ASP A 278 -1.55 30.27 2.90
C ASP A 278 -1.51 30.32 4.44
N ASP A 279 -1.39 31.51 5.02
CA ASP A 279 -1.29 31.68 6.48
C ASP A 279 -2.54 31.23 7.25
N THR A 280 -3.68 31.08 6.58
CA THR A 280 -4.98 30.74 7.17
C THR A 280 -5.43 29.33 6.82
N LEU A 281 -4.87 28.71 5.77
CA LEU A 281 -5.35 27.46 5.21
C LEU A 281 -4.27 26.39 5.19
N THR A 282 -4.41 25.43 6.11
CA THR A 282 -3.65 24.17 6.09
C THR A 282 -4.62 23.01 5.94
N LYS A 283 -4.34 22.08 5.04
CA LYS A 283 -5.15 20.85 4.83
C LYS A 283 -4.28 19.62 4.97
N LYS A 284 -4.87 18.59 5.59
CA LYS A 284 -4.27 17.27 5.79
C LYS A 284 -4.80 16.31 4.75
N PHE A 285 -3.90 15.57 4.12
CA PHE A 285 -4.19 14.57 3.09
C PHE A 285 -3.46 13.27 3.40
N LEU A 286 -4.02 12.15 2.96
CA LEU A 286 -3.38 10.85 2.97
C LEU A 286 -2.63 10.63 1.66
N ILE A 287 -1.35 10.30 1.74
CA ILE A 287 -0.55 9.95 0.58
C ILE A 287 -0.86 8.51 0.18
N THR A 288 -1.40 8.32 -1.02
CA THR A 288 -1.80 7.00 -1.53
C THR A 288 -0.75 6.34 -2.41
N LYS A 289 0.08 7.16 -3.07
CA LYS A 289 1.18 6.68 -3.89
C LYS A 289 2.34 7.67 -3.84
N ILE A 290 3.56 7.14 -3.81
CA ILE A 290 4.80 7.88 -4.03
C ILE A 290 5.51 7.29 -5.23
N THR A 291 6.07 8.18 -6.07
CA THR A 291 6.96 7.82 -7.16
C THR A 291 8.26 8.59 -7.01
N HIS A 292 9.35 7.88 -6.73
CA HIS A 292 10.71 8.43 -6.78
C HIS A 292 11.28 8.18 -8.16
N THR A 293 11.66 9.23 -8.86
CA THR A 293 12.37 9.16 -10.14
C THR A 293 13.78 9.70 -9.96
N ILE A 294 14.76 8.86 -10.22
CA ILE A 294 16.18 9.14 -10.00
C ILE A 294 16.91 9.00 -11.33
N ASN A 295 17.53 10.08 -11.73
CA ASN A 295 18.45 10.14 -12.88
C ASN A 295 19.65 11.02 -12.53
N THR A 296 19.82 12.16 -13.21
CA THR A 296 20.77 13.21 -12.78
C THR A 296 20.29 13.92 -11.52
N ASN A 297 18.98 13.87 -11.25
CA ASN A 297 18.28 14.47 -10.12
C ASN A 297 17.44 13.41 -9.42
N TRP A 298 16.96 13.72 -8.22
CA TRP A 298 15.93 12.96 -7.54
C TRP A 298 14.65 13.78 -7.44
N LEU A 299 13.61 13.32 -8.10
CA LEU A 299 12.26 13.87 -8.03
C LEU A 299 11.36 12.92 -7.23
N THR A 300 10.60 13.47 -6.30
CA THR A 300 9.54 12.75 -5.59
C THR A 300 8.20 13.31 -6.01
N SER A 301 7.34 12.46 -6.56
CA SER A 301 5.96 12.77 -6.89
C SER A 301 5.02 11.96 -6.00
N ALA A 302 3.94 12.55 -5.55
CA ALA A 302 2.96 11.91 -4.69
C ALA A 302 1.55 12.08 -5.22
N GLU A 303 0.72 11.04 -5.05
CA GLU A 303 -0.73 11.11 -5.19
C GLU A 303 -1.36 11.10 -3.79
N PHE A 304 -2.42 11.88 -3.58
CA PHE A 304 -3.07 12.02 -2.27
C PHE A 304 -4.60 12.14 -2.37
N ILE A 305 -5.26 11.83 -1.26
CA ILE A 305 -6.71 11.96 -1.07
C ILE A 305 -7.04 12.67 0.25
#